data_6ba2a254f0007f2ae6d1cdb78f762f1c
#
_entry.id   6ba2a254f0007f2ae6d1cdb78f762f1c
#
_cell.length_a   1.000
_cell.length_b   1.000
_cell.length_c   1.000
_cell.angle_alpha   90.00
_cell.angle_beta   90.00
_cell.angle_gamma   90.00
#
_symmetry.space_group_name_H-M   'P 1'
#
loop_
_entity.id
_entity.type
_entity.pdbx_description
1 polymer ?
#
loop_
_entity_poly.entity_id
_entity_poly.type
_entity_poly.pdbx_seq_one_letter_code
_entity_poly.pdbx_strand_id
1 'polypeptide(L)'
;KRSVKIDNGDLKTQTAPTIVEIKNATMLQSGSAVIFPDAVTERGQKHLQHLLEMHKAGWNAVILFFAGRNGIERVRPAEKIDPKYAQMLRKAVAGGVRAMALKTEITRQGIWVLNEIKVEI
;
A
#
# COMPACT_ATOMS: atom_id res chain seq x y z
N LYS A 1 -10.07 -6.22 -5.37
CA LYS A 1 -9.50 -6.94 -4.23
C LYS A 1 -9.11 -8.35 -4.63
N ARG A 2 -7.93 -8.77 -4.30
CA ARG A 2 -7.41 -10.08 -4.70
C ARG A 2 -6.94 -10.85 -3.47
N SER A 3 -7.26 -12.14 -3.47
CA SER A 3 -6.82 -13.06 -2.44
C SER A 3 -5.86 -14.07 -3.06
N VAL A 4 -4.65 -14.20 -2.50
CA VAL A 4 -3.63 -15.12 -2.99
C VAL A 4 -2.96 -15.83 -1.80
N LYS A 5 -2.33 -16.96 -2.08
CA LYS A 5 -1.47 -17.62 -1.11
C LYS A 5 -0.04 -17.17 -1.35
N ILE A 6 0.65 -16.88 -0.26
CA ILE A 6 2.07 -16.53 -0.31
C ILE A 6 2.88 -17.70 0.20
N ASP A 7 3.89 -18.08 -0.57
CA ASP A 7 4.93 -18.99 -0.14
C ASP A 7 6.17 -18.16 0.13
N ASN A 8 6.48 -17.97 1.41
CA ASN A 8 7.62 -17.18 1.85
C ASN A 8 8.65 -18.01 2.61
N GLY A 9 8.58 -19.31 2.53
CA GLY A 9 9.48 -20.21 3.23
C GLY A 9 9.17 -20.45 4.70
N ASP A 10 8.13 -19.81 5.23
CA ASP A 10 7.69 -20.01 6.62
C ASP A 10 6.43 -20.86 6.62
N LEU A 11 6.51 -22.06 7.19
CA LEU A 11 5.38 -22.99 7.22
C LEU A 11 4.14 -22.43 7.90
N LYS A 12 4.31 -21.56 8.89
CA LYS A 12 3.17 -20.99 9.62
C LYS A 12 2.37 -20.01 8.76
N THR A 13 3.04 -19.31 7.84
CA THR A 13 2.40 -18.33 6.97
C THR A 13 2.03 -18.87 5.62
N GLN A 14 2.62 -20.01 5.20
CA GLN A 14 2.35 -20.60 3.90
C GLN A 14 0.90 -21.02 3.72
N THR A 15 0.22 -21.41 4.81
CA THR A 15 -1.16 -21.86 4.77
C THR A 15 -2.16 -20.71 4.89
N ALA A 16 -1.72 -19.54 5.33
CA ALA A 16 -2.60 -18.39 5.47
C ALA A 16 -2.79 -17.72 4.11
N PRO A 17 -4.04 -17.44 3.70
CA PRO A 17 -4.27 -16.67 2.49
C PRO A 17 -3.83 -15.23 2.67
N THR A 18 -3.59 -14.56 1.56
CA THR A 18 -3.22 -13.14 1.56
C THR A 18 -4.26 -12.33 0.80
N ILE A 19 -4.66 -11.22 1.40
CA ILE A 19 -5.49 -10.23 0.72
C ILE A 19 -4.63 -9.00 0.45
N VAL A 20 -4.67 -8.51 -0.79
CA VAL A 20 -3.89 -7.35 -1.23
C VAL A 20 -4.83 -6.31 -1.79
N GLU A 21 -4.75 -5.10 -1.26
CA GLU A 21 -5.43 -3.94 -1.82
C GLU A 21 -4.39 -3.08 -2.53
N ILE A 22 -4.63 -2.78 -3.81
CA ILE A 22 -3.67 -2.05 -4.65
C ILE A 22 -4.15 -0.62 -4.84
N LYS A 23 -3.24 0.34 -4.65
CA LYS A 23 -3.50 1.77 -4.85
C LYS A 23 -2.42 2.37 -5.75
N ASN A 24 -2.82 3.24 -6.67
CA ASN A 24 -1.86 4.04 -7.45
C ASN A 24 -1.59 5.35 -6.72
N ALA A 25 -0.34 5.64 -6.45
CA ALA A 25 0.10 6.87 -5.81
C ALA A 25 0.85 7.70 -6.84
N THR A 26 0.23 8.79 -7.30
CA THR A 26 0.74 9.59 -8.41
C THR A 26 0.99 11.05 -8.05
N MET A 27 0.50 11.51 -6.90
CA MET A 27 0.61 12.91 -6.53
C MET A 27 1.99 13.21 -5.95
N LEU A 28 2.78 13.98 -6.68
CA LEU A 28 4.11 14.36 -6.24
C LEU A 28 4.01 15.33 -5.06
N GLN A 29 4.72 15.02 -3.98
CA GLN A 29 4.83 15.92 -2.84
C GLN A 29 6.07 16.80 -2.97
N SER A 30 7.21 16.16 -3.11
CA SER A 30 8.50 16.86 -3.27
C SER A 30 9.55 15.86 -3.71
N GLY A 31 10.49 16.30 -4.58
CA GLY A 31 11.63 15.47 -4.97
C GLY A 31 11.20 14.08 -5.42
N SER A 32 11.53 13.06 -4.61
CA SER A 32 11.29 11.66 -4.93
C SER A 32 10.17 11.04 -4.10
N ALA A 33 9.27 11.84 -3.53
CA ALA A 33 8.16 11.35 -2.72
C ALA A 33 6.82 11.61 -3.39
N VAL A 34 5.95 10.60 -3.41
CA VAL A 34 4.53 10.76 -3.74
C VAL A 34 3.69 10.53 -2.51
N ILE A 35 2.48 11.11 -2.52
CA ILE A 35 1.53 10.97 -1.43
C ILE A 35 0.25 10.31 -1.93
N PHE A 36 -0.45 9.63 -1.03
CA PHE A 36 -1.75 9.03 -1.26
C PHE A 36 -2.65 9.27 -0.04
N PRO A 37 -3.93 9.60 -0.21
CA PRO A 37 -4.64 9.81 -1.47
C PRO A 37 -4.46 11.24 -2.00
N ASP A 38 -4.92 11.49 -3.23
CA ASP A 38 -4.89 12.82 -3.83
C ASP A 38 -6.17 13.63 -3.51
N ALA A 39 -7.13 13.02 -2.86
CA ALA A 39 -8.36 13.64 -2.37
C ALA A 39 -8.87 12.83 -1.18
N VAL A 40 -9.78 13.40 -0.39
CA VAL A 40 -10.42 12.67 0.71
C VAL A 40 -11.12 11.44 0.16
N THR A 41 -10.86 10.27 0.78
CA THR A 41 -11.42 9.00 0.33
C THR A 41 -11.96 8.17 1.49
N GLU A 42 -13.24 8.30 1.76
CA GLU A 42 -13.90 7.44 2.74
C GLU A 42 -13.82 5.98 2.35
N ARG A 43 -13.91 5.69 1.05
CA ARG A 43 -13.75 4.34 0.53
C ARG A 43 -12.37 3.78 0.83
N GLY A 44 -11.31 4.57 0.64
CA GLY A 44 -9.95 4.15 0.99
C GLY A 44 -9.79 3.87 2.46
N GLN A 45 -10.40 4.68 3.32
CA GLN A 45 -10.40 4.47 4.77
C GLN A 45 -11.07 3.15 5.11
N LYS A 46 -12.22 2.85 4.48
CA LYS A 46 -12.92 1.57 4.69
C LYS A 46 -12.12 0.38 4.21
N HIS A 47 -11.37 0.52 3.10
CA HIS A 47 -10.48 -0.54 2.62
C HIS A 47 -9.40 -0.88 3.64
N LEU A 48 -8.81 0.13 4.28
CA LEU A 48 -7.82 -0.09 5.33
C LEU A 48 -8.44 -0.79 6.54
N GLN A 49 -9.64 -0.37 6.94
CA GLN A 49 -10.35 -1.02 8.03
C GLN A 49 -10.64 -2.47 7.71
N HIS A 50 -11.05 -2.75 6.47
CA HIS A 50 -11.33 -4.12 6.03
C HIS A 50 -10.06 -4.98 6.06
N LEU A 51 -8.93 -4.44 5.60
CA LEU A 51 -7.65 -5.16 5.66
C LEU A 51 -7.28 -5.51 7.10
N LEU A 52 -7.48 -4.57 8.03
CA LEU A 52 -7.23 -4.82 9.44
C LEU A 52 -8.11 -5.94 9.98
N GLU A 53 -9.40 -5.93 9.64
CA GLU A 53 -10.35 -6.97 10.06
C GLU A 53 -9.97 -8.33 9.49
N MET A 54 -9.57 -8.38 8.23
CA MET A 54 -9.13 -9.62 7.60
C MET A 54 -7.86 -10.16 8.26
N HIS A 55 -6.93 -9.28 8.62
CA HIS A 55 -5.74 -9.71 9.34
C HIS A 55 -6.10 -10.31 10.69
N LYS A 56 -7.01 -9.68 11.41
CA LYS A 56 -7.49 -10.22 12.71
C LYS A 56 -8.17 -11.57 12.55
N ALA A 57 -8.75 -11.84 11.39
CA ALA A 57 -9.39 -13.11 11.08
C ALA A 57 -8.41 -14.19 10.59
N GLY A 58 -7.10 -13.90 10.58
CA GLY A 58 -6.06 -14.88 10.25
C GLY A 58 -5.47 -14.75 8.86
N TRP A 59 -5.82 -13.72 8.10
CA TRP A 59 -5.25 -13.48 6.78
C TRP A 59 -3.98 -12.67 6.86
N ASN A 60 -3.08 -12.88 5.90
CA ASN A 60 -2.05 -11.88 5.61
C ASN A 60 -2.71 -10.74 4.86
N ALA A 61 -2.53 -9.52 5.31
CA ALA A 61 -3.19 -8.36 4.72
C ALA A 61 -2.14 -7.33 4.29
N VAL A 62 -2.24 -6.87 3.06
CA VAL A 62 -1.25 -5.98 2.45
C VAL A 62 -1.96 -4.80 1.78
N ILE A 63 -1.52 -3.58 2.09
CA ILE A 63 -1.82 -2.41 1.28
C ILE A 63 -0.59 -2.14 0.41
N LEU A 64 -0.77 -2.17 -0.92
CA LEU A 64 0.32 -2.06 -1.88
C LEU A 64 0.13 -0.81 -2.72
N PHE A 65 1.09 0.10 -2.63
CA PHE A 65 1.10 1.33 -3.43
C PHE A 65 2.01 1.16 -4.62
N PHE A 66 1.50 1.41 -5.83
CA PHE A 66 2.35 1.61 -6.99
C PHE A 66 2.67 3.10 -7.08
N ALA A 67 3.97 3.42 -7.10
CA ALA A 67 4.42 4.78 -7.34
C ALA A 67 4.32 5.05 -8.85
N GLY A 68 3.22 5.62 -9.29
CA GLY A 68 2.87 5.78 -10.70
C GLY A 68 3.56 6.95 -11.39
N ARG A 69 4.79 7.27 -10.99
CA ARG A 69 5.65 8.31 -11.59
C ARG A 69 7.08 7.81 -11.58
N ASN A 70 7.87 8.27 -12.55
CA ASN A 70 9.29 7.94 -12.59
C ASN A 70 10.04 8.66 -11.47
N GLY A 71 11.13 8.05 -10.99
CA GLY A 71 12.04 8.69 -10.04
C GLY A 71 11.55 8.73 -8.60
N ILE A 72 10.55 7.94 -8.23
CA ILE A 72 10.02 7.95 -6.87
C ILE A 72 10.75 6.93 -6.01
N GLU A 73 11.15 7.36 -4.80
CA GLU A 73 11.84 6.52 -3.83
C GLU A 73 11.06 6.29 -2.55
N ARG A 74 9.93 7.00 -2.36
CA ARG A 74 9.11 6.82 -1.16
C ARG A 74 7.67 7.23 -1.40
N VAL A 75 6.78 6.58 -0.65
CA VAL A 75 5.35 6.90 -0.64
C VAL A 75 4.98 7.30 0.79
N ARG A 76 4.21 8.35 0.93
CA ARG A 76 3.74 8.87 2.22
C ARG A 76 2.24 9.04 2.23
N PRO A 77 1.58 8.94 3.40
CA PRO A 77 0.19 9.33 3.49
C PRO A 77 0.04 10.84 3.30
N ALA A 78 -1.05 11.25 2.66
CA ALA A 78 -1.35 12.65 2.40
C ALA A 78 -1.99 13.28 3.65
N GLU A 79 -1.18 13.62 4.64
CA GLU A 79 -1.63 14.09 5.95
C GLU A 79 -2.57 15.29 5.87
N LYS A 80 -2.28 16.24 4.97
CA LYS A 80 -3.05 17.48 4.87
C LYS A 80 -4.33 17.31 4.07
N ILE A 81 -4.34 16.35 3.15
CA ILE A 81 -5.48 16.11 2.26
C ILE A 81 -6.51 15.22 2.95
N ASP A 82 -6.04 14.12 3.53
CA ASP A 82 -6.91 13.16 4.20
C ASP A 82 -6.25 12.66 5.49
N PRO A 83 -6.34 13.45 6.57
CA PRO A 83 -5.73 13.04 7.85
C PRO A 83 -6.35 11.76 8.42
N LYS A 84 -7.61 11.50 8.13
CA LYS A 84 -8.26 10.25 8.58
C LYS A 84 -7.67 9.04 7.89
N TYR A 85 -7.36 9.14 6.59
CA TYR A 85 -6.67 8.07 5.88
C TYR A 85 -5.30 7.80 6.50
N ALA A 86 -4.55 8.86 6.77
CA ALA A 86 -3.22 8.73 7.38
C ALA A 86 -3.29 8.03 8.74
N GLN A 87 -4.25 8.43 9.58
CA GLN A 87 -4.46 7.80 10.88
C GLN A 87 -4.87 6.33 10.73
N MET A 88 -5.76 6.04 9.80
CA MET A 88 -6.21 4.66 9.56
C MET A 88 -5.07 3.80 9.04
N LEU A 89 -4.22 4.34 8.18
CA LEU A 89 -3.05 3.63 7.69
C LEU A 89 -2.10 3.25 8.85
N ARG A 90 -1.82 4.19 9.73
CA ARG A 90 -0.99 3.91 10.92
C ARG A 90 -1.64 2.85 11.81
N LYS A 91 -2.93 2.96 12.03
CA LYS A 91 -3.68 1.99 12.85
C LYS A 91 -3.62 0.59 12.23
N ALA A 92 -3.82 0.50 10.91
CA ALA A 92 -3.76 -0.77 10.20
C ALA A 92 -2.37 -1.41 10.31
N VAL A 93 -1.32 -0.63 10.08
CA VAL A 93 0.06 -1.11 10.17
C VAL A 93 0.40 -1.55 11.60
N ALA A 94 0.00 -0.75 12.60
CA ALA A 94 0.20 -1.12 14.00
C ALA A 94 -0.53 -2.42 14.35
N GLY A 95 -1.65 -2.69 13.70
CA GLY A 95 -2.44 -3.91 13.90
C GLY A 95 -1.98 -5.10 13.07
N GLY A 96 -0.92 -4.97 12.27
CA GLY A 96 -0.33 -6.08 11.52
C GLY A 96 -0.52 -6.06 10.01
N VAL A 97 -1.24 -5.08 9.46
CA VAL A 97 -1.33 -4.92 8.00
C VAL A 97 0.04 -4.46 7.48
N ARG A 98 0.51 -5.11 6.42
CA ARG A 98 1.78 -4.74 5.81
C ARG A 98 1.55 -3.64 4.78
N ALA A 99 2.28 -2.55 4.89
CA ALA A 99 2.29 -1.49 3.88
C ALA A 99 3.53 -1.64 3.01
N MET A 100 3.31 -1.74 1.69
CA MET A 100 4.37 -1.91 0.71
C MET A 100 4.21 -0.89 -0.40
N ALA A 101 5.31 -0.51 -1.02
CA ALA A 101 5.28 0.32 -2.21
C ALA A 101 6.27 -0.23 -3.24
N LEU A 102 5.90 -0.14 -4.50
CA LEU A 102 6.73 -0.58 -5.61
C LEU A 102 7.06 0.62 -6.51
N LYS A 103 8.33 0.75 -6.82
CA LYS A 103 8.83 1.74 -7.78
C LYS A 103 8.50 1.27 -9.19
N THR A 104 8.06 2.19 -10.03
CA THR A 104 7.76 1.88 -11.43
C THR A 104 8.58 2.77 -12.35
N GLU A 105 8.78 2.30 -13.57
CA GLU A 105 9.33 3.08 -14.67
C GLU A 105 8.32 3.08 -15.79
N ILE A 106 7.97 4.27 -16.27
CA ILE A 106 6.96 4.45 -17.30
C ILE A 106 7.67 4.96 -18.55
N THR A 107 7.52 4.22 -19.65
CA THR A 107 8.09 4.57 -20.96
C THR A 107 7.01 4.46 -22.02
N ARG A 108 7.35 4.80 -23.27
CA ARG A 108 6.43 4.64 -24.41
C ARG A 108 6.03 3.17 -24.63
N GLN A 109 6.91 2.23 -24.27
CA GLN A 109 6.69 0.81 -24.48
C GLN A 109 5.86 0.16 -23.36
N GLY A 110 5.74 0.82 -22.21
CA GLY A 110 4.94 0.25 -21.13
C GLY A 110 5.36 0.72 -19.76
N ILE A 111 4.90 -0.02 -18.76
CA ILE A 111 5.17 0.23 -17.36
C ILE A 111 5.93 -0.97 -16.80
N TRP A 112 7.06 -0.70 -16.18
CA TRP A 112 7.91 -1.72 -15.58
C TRP A 112 7.92 -1.56 -14.07
N VAL A 113 7.73 -2.66 -13.35
CA VAL A 113 7.90 -2.67 -11.90
C VAL A 113 9.37 -2.95 -11.62
N LEU A 114 10.03 -2.05 -10.89
CA LEU A 114 11.47 -2.14 -10.64
C LEU A 114 11.77 -2.84 -9.32
N ASN A 115 11.43 -2.19 -8.21
CA ASN A 115 11.79 -2.71 -6.88
C ASN A 115 10.88 -2.13 -5.81
N GLU A 116 10.97 -2.72 -4.62
CA GLU A 116 10.26 -2.19 -3.47
C GLU A 116 10.94 -0.91 -2.99
N ILE A 117 10.12 0.07 -2.63
CA ILE A 117 10.56 1.32 -2.05
C ILE A 117 9.85 1.54 -0.71
N LYS A 118 10.25 2.60 -0.01
CA LYS A 118 9.82 2.84 1.35
C LYS A 118 8.42 3.44 1.42
N VAL A 119 7.59 2.95 2.35
CA VAL A 119 6.38 3.62 2.80
C VAL A 119 6.72 4.29 4.12
N GLU A 120 6.66 5.62 4.15
CA GLU A 120 6.95 6.42 5.35
C GLU A 120 5.64 6.89 5.95
N ILE A 121 5.32 6.39 7.11
CA ILE A 121 4.07 6.73 7.80
C ILE A 121 4.29 7.42 9.13
#